data_044e41cb146fc653d36c6cff89b08070
#
_entry.id   044e41cb146fc653d36c6cff89b08070
#
_cell.length_a   1.000
_cell.length_b   1.000
_cell.length_c   1.000
_cell.angle_alpha   90.00
_cell.angle_beta   90.00
_cell.angle_gamma   90.00
#
_symmetry.space_group_name_H-M   'P 1'
#
loop_
_entity.id
_entity.type
_entity.pdbx_description
1 polymer ?
#
loop_
_entity_poly.entity_id
_entity_poly.type
_entity_poly.pdbx_seq_one_letter_code
_entity_poly.pdbx_strand_id
1 'polypeptide(L)'
;MPKTQIMGNLALKDYDDIFGSPVILPKGEQAVEIPLGELYPPEFHPFNVFDDEAMMRLVRSIKKHGVREPGLARPRVDGAGYELIAGNRRKRACELAELPTMPVIIREMDDDSADIEMVDSNLNMVESILEQRSTLLYSERAWAYRVKLEALNHQGVKGEKLSVEILAEQTGESKSQIFRIIALTELIPDLLDKVDAKKLAFNPAEKLSVLSRTEQTVVVDMMAKYDTKPNLSQADRLKKMKQDGKLTPAEIEKVFSEIKKPTNIEPTGVTKYRKFFPSDYSRKQMEAVIVKLLTEWKAGAAV
;
A
#
# COMPACT_ATOMS: atom_id res chain seq x y z
N MET A 1 18.09 -32.94 -37.12
CA MET A 1 17.75 -33.11 -35.71
C MET A 1 16.78 -31.99 -35.33
N PRO A 2 15.54 -32.26 -34.96
CA PRO A 2 14.55 -31.23 -34.68
C PRO A 2 14.73 -30.67 -33.27
N LYS A 3 14.63 -29.33 -33.15
CA LYS A 3 14.62 -28.62 -31.89
C LYS A 3 13.27 -28.83 -31.23
N THR A 4 13.24 -29.52 -30.11
CA THR A 4 12.09 -29.73 -29.25
C THR A 4 11.77 -28.40 -28.54
N GLN A 5 10.62 -27.84 -28.83
CA GLN A 5 10.00 -26.76 -28.06
C GLN A 5 9.56 -27.31 -26.69
N ILE A 6 10.19 -26.83 -25.64
CA ILE A 6 9.69 -27.02 -24.29
C ILE A 6 8.76 -25.81 -24.00
N MET A 7 7.51 -25.92 -24.38
CA MET A 7 6.44 -25.14 -23.80
C MET A 7 6.06 -25.81 -22.48
N GLY A 8 6.68 -25.40 -21.39
CA GLY A 8 6.23 -25.75 -20.07
C GLY A 8 4.90 -25.06 -19.79
N ASN A 9 3.83 -25.83 -19.67
CA ASN A 9 2.58 -25.40 -19.07
C ASN A 9 2.90 -24.89 -17.65
N LEU A 10 2.92 -23.60 -17.46
CA LEU A 10 2.74 -23.00 -16.14
C LEU A 10 1.28 -23.24 -15.75
N ALA A 11 0.99 -24.40 -15.21
CA ALA A 11 -0.22 -24.62 -14.46
C ALA A 11 -0.13 -23.69 -13.24
N LEU A 12 -0.97 -22.66 -13.21
CA LEU A 12 -1.21 -21.87 -12.01
C LEU A 12 -1.61 -22.88 -10.91
N LYS A 13 -0.77 -23.02 -9.90
CA LYS A 13 -1.07 -23.86 -8.73
C LYS A 13 -2.39 -23.37 -8.15
N ASP A 14 -3.31 -24.26 -8.00
CA ASP A 14 -4.62 -23.96 -7.40
C ASP A 14 -4.36 -23.55 -5.93
N TYR A 15 -5.24 -22.73 -5.36
CA TYR A 15 -5.18 -22.30 -3.95
C TYR A 15 -4.99 -23.51 -3.01
N ASP A 16 -5.54 -24.66 -3.39
CA ASP A 16 -5.46 -25.94 -2.68
C ASP A 16 -4.04 -26.55 -2.64
N ASP A 17 -3.19 -26.31 -3.64
CA ASP A 17 -1.81 -26.80 -3.68
C ASP A 17 -0.86 -26.01 -2.76
N ILE A 18 -1.23 -24.77 -2.42
CA ILE A 18 -0.40 -23.89 -1.60
C ILE A 18 -0.77 -24.04 -0.11
N PHE A 19 -2.04 -24.32 0.21
CA PHE A 19 -2.57 -24.36 1.57
C PHE A 19 -3.05 -25.75 2.02
N GLY A 20 -2.62 -26.80 1.34
CA GLY A 20 -3.07 -28.19 1.58
C GLY A 20 -2.59 -28.85 2.88
N SER A 21 -1.74 -28.21 3.68
CA SER A 21 -1.31 -28.75 4.99
C SER A 21 -2.33 -28.40 6.08
N PRO A 22 -2.69 -29.34 6.95
CA PRO A 22 -3.52 -29.01 8.11
C PRO A 22 -2.79 -27.99 8.99
N VAL A 23 -3.51 -26.93 9.39
CA VAL A 23 -2.97 -25.93 10.31
C VAL A 23 -2.60 -26.63 11.61
N ILE A 24 -1.30 -26.62 11.94
CA ILE A 24 -0.83 -27.13 13.23
C ILE A 24 -1.12 -26.03 14.25
N LEU A 25 -2.24 -26.17 14.96
CA LEU A 25 -2.56 -25.28 16.06
C LEU A 25 -1.51 -25.46 17.20
N PRO A 26 -1.14 -24.38 17.91
CA PRO A 26 -0.33 -24.50 19.11
C PRO A 26 -0.94 -25.50 20.08
N LYS A 27 -0.11 -26.25 20.80
CA LYS A 27 -0.58 -27.27 21.76
C LYS A 27 -1.51 -26.63 22.79
N GLY A 28 -2.79 -27.04 22.78
CA GLY A 28 -3.81 -26.61 23.74
C GLY A 28 -4.84 -25.63 23.17
N GLU A 29 -4.64 -25.06 21.99
CA GLU A 29 -5.64 -24.20 21.35
C GLU A 29 -6.62 -25.02 20.49
N GLN A 30 -7.92 -24.75 20.62
CA GLN A 30 -8.96 -25.38 19.83
C GLN A 30 -9.75 -24.29 19.09
N ALA A 31 -10.06 -24.58 17.83
CA ALA A 31 -10.99 -23.72 17.08
C ALA A 31 -12.43 -24.05 17.50
N VAL A 32 -13.22 -23.03 17.78
CA VAL A 32 -14.63 -23.11 18.15
C VAL A 32 -15.45 -22.43 17.06
N GLU A 33 -16.57 -23.05 16.67
CA GLU A 33 -17.53 -22.45 15.74
C GLU A 33 -18.29 -21.32 16.41
N ILE A 34 -18.08 -20.09 15.97
CA ILE A 34 -18.73 -18.90 16.50
C ILE A 34 -19.69 -18.33 15.45
N PRO A 35 -20.93 -17.98 15.82
CA PRO A 35 -21.87 -17.27 14.95
C PRO A 35 -21.27 -15.98 14.40
N LEU A 36 -21.40 -15.72 13.09
CA LEU A 36 -20.82 -14.51 12.46
C LEU A 36 -21.33 -13.21 13.09
N GLY A 37 -22.57 -13.22 13.62
CA GLY A 37 -23.16 -12.07 14.31
C GLY A 37 -22.54 -11.78 15.69
N GLU A 38 -21.79 -12.73 16.28
CA GLU A 38 -21.09 -12.56 17.56
C GLU A 38 -19.61 -12.16 17.37
N LEU A 39 -19.13 -12.08 16.12
CA LEU A 39 -17.80 -11.64 15.78
C LEU A 39 -17.81 -10.16 15.37
N TYR A 40 -17.22 -9.30 16.15
CA TYR A 40 -17.16 -7.87 15.91
C TYR A 40 -15.75 -7.46 15.49
N PRO A 41 -15.60 -6.49 14.56
CA PRO A 41 -14.29 -5.94 14.25
C PRO A 41 -13.77 -5.13 15.45
N PRO A 42 -12.44 -4.95 15.58
CA PRO A 42 -11.87 -3.98 16.51
C PRO A 42 -12.41 -2.56 16.26
N GLU A 43 -12.40 -1.71 17.28
CA GLU A 43 -12.83 -0.31 17.17
C GLU A 43 -12.02 0.42 16.07
N PHE A 44 -10.74 0.12 15.99
CA PHE A 44 -9.86 0.61 14.93
C PHE A 44 -9.23 -0.58 14.18
N HIS A 45 -9.41 -0.63 12.86
CA HIS A 45 -8.84 -1.65 11.98
C HIS A 45 -8.27 -1.00 10.71
N PRO A 46 -6.94 -0.92 10.56
CA PRO A 46 -6.32 -0.20 9.45
C PRO A 46 -6.47 -0.87 8.08
N PHE A 47 -6.81 -2.15 8.05
CA PHE A 47 -6.84 -2.95 6.81
C PHE A 47 -8.25 -3.04 6.25
N ASN A 48 -8.42 -2.63 5.01
CA ASN A 48 -9.70 -2.69 4.33
C ASN A 48 -10.02 -4.10 3.79
N VAL A 49 -11.29 -4.47 3.84
CA VAL A 49 -11.81 -5.70 3.25
C VAL A 49 -12.61 -5.33 2.01
N PHE A 50 -12.13 -5.73 0.84
CA PHE A 50 -12.78 -5.45 -0.45
C PHE A 50 -13.42 -6.73 -1.01
N ASP A 51 -14.62 -6.59 -1.60
CA ASP A 51 -15.30 -7.65 -2.30
C ASP A 51 -14.79 -7.75 -3.75
N ASP A 52 -13.48 -7.99 -3.88
CA ASP A 52 -12.75 -8.11 -5.13
C ASP A 52 -12.77 -9.55 -5.69
N GLU A 53 -12.11 -9.76 -6.83
CA GLU A 53 -12.02 -11.10 -7.43
C GLU A 53 -11.28 -12.10 -6.52
N ALA A 54 -10.31 -11.66 -5.73
CA ALA A 54 -9.62 -12.51 -4.75
C ALA A 54 -10.56 -12.91 -3.62
N MET A 55 -11.47 -12.04 -3.19
CA MET A 55 -12.54 -12.37 -2.25
C MET A 55 -13.48 -13.43 -2.84
N MET A 56 -13.87 -13.31 -4.12
CA MET A 56 -14.75 -14.30 -4.76
C MET A 56 -14.07 -15.67 -4.92
N ARG A 57 -12.75 -15.71 -5.11
CA ARG A 57 -11.99 -16.98 -5.05
C ARG A 57 -12.03 -17.59 -3.65
N LEU A 58 -11.82 -16.77 -2.62
CA LEU A 58 -11.90 -17.21 -1.22
C LEU A 58 -13.31 -17.74 -0.87
N VAL A 59 -14.38 -17.08 -1.31
CA VAL A 59 -15.77 -17.53 -1.14
C VAL A 59 -15.98 -18.90 -1.78
N ARG A 60 -15.51 -19.11 -3.01
CA ARG A 60 -15.61 -20.42 -3.69
C ARG A 60 -14.85 -21.52 -2.95
N SER A 61 -13.64 -21.20 -2.44
CA SER A 61 -12.85 -22.14 -1.65
C SER A 61 -13.57 -22.51 -0.33
N ILE A 62 -14.10 -21.52 0.38
CA ILE A 62 -14.83 -21.74 1.63
C ILE A 62 -16.12 -22.55 1.41
N LYS A 63 -16.87 -22.29 0.33
CA LYS A 63 -18.06 -23.11 -0.02
C LYS A 63 -17.72 -24.57 -0.29
N LYS A 64 -16.53 -24.82 -0.87
CA LYS A 64 -16.10 -26.17 -1.25
C LYS A 64 -15.45 -26.95 -0.09
N HIS A 65 -14.66 -26.27 0.72
CA HIS A 65 -13.77 -26.90 1.70
C HIS A 65 -13.96 -26.45 3.14
N GLY A 66 -14.87 -25.51 3.40
CA GLY A 66 -14.98 -24.84 4.69
C GLY A 66 -13.84 -23.84 4.93
N VAL A 67 -13.83 -23.25 6.11
CA VAL A 67 -12.74 -22.37 6.56
C VAL A 67 -11.62 -23.24 7.11
N ARG A 68 -10.50 -23.31 6.41
CA ARG A 68 -9.35 -24.17 6.80
C ARG A 68 -8.53 -23.56 7.93
N GLU A 69 -8.26 -22.26 7.88
CA GLU A 69 -7.58 -21.53 8.93
C GLU A 69 -8.58 -20.82 9.83
N PRO A 70 -8.62 -21.11 11.14
CA PRO A 70 -9.51 -20.40 12.05
C PRO A 70 -9.14 -18.93 12.17
N GLY A 71 -10.12 -18.06 12.46
CA GLY A 71 -9.86 -16.70 12.90
C GLY A 71 -9.21 -16.67 14.29
N LEU A 72 -8.72 -15.50 14.70
CA LEU A 72 -8.29 -15.24 16.07
C LEU A 72 -9.17 -14.15 16.66
N ALA A 73 -9.74 -14.39 17.82
CA ALA A 73 -10.60 -13.45 18.52
C ALA A 73 -10.31 -13.43 20.01
N ARG A 74 -10.73 -12.36 20.67
CA ARG A 74 -10.74 -12.26 22.14
C ARG A 74 -12.16 -11.99 22.66
N PRO A 75 -12.49 -12.35 23.91
CA PRO A 75 -13.74 -11.95 24.52
C PRO A 75 -13.84 -10.40 24.55
N ARG A 76 -15.00 -9.86 24.29
CA ARG A 76 -15.26 -8.43 24.45
C ARG A 76 -15.44 -8.07 25.92
N VAL A 77 -14.99 -6.89 26.28
CA VAL A 77 -15.07 -6.38 27.66
C VAL A 77 -16.53 -6.21 28.10
N ASP A 78 -17.45 -5.89 27.17
CA ASP A 78 -18.89 -5.78 27.44
C ASP A 78 -19.61 -7.15 27.60
N GLY A 79 -18.90 -8.26 27.38
CA GLY A 79 -19.43 -9.63 27.48
C GLY A 79 -20.36 -10.02 26.33
N ALA A 80 -20.52 -9.17 25.30
CA ALA A 80 -21.40 -9.39 24.18
C ALA A 80 -20.65 -9.90 22.93
N GLY A 81 -20.20 -11.16 22.96
CA GLY A 81 -19.48 -11.78 21.84
C GLY A 81 -17.98 -11.56 21.85
N TYR A 82 -17.37 -11.56 20.67
CA TYR A 82 -15.93 -11.62 20.51
C TYR A 82 -15.43 -10.53 19.57
N GLU A 83 -14.27 -9.96 19.87
CA GLU A 83 -13.57 -9.05 18.96
C GLU A 83 -12.65 -9.86 18.05
N LEU A 84 -12.87 -9.78 16.74
CA LEU A 84 -12.12 -10.53 15.72
C LEU A 84 -10.81 -9.83 15.38
N ILE A 85 -9.71 -10.28 15.97
CA ILE A 85 -8.37 -9.71 15.80
C ILE A 85 -7.78 -10.05 14.41
N ALA A 86 -7.93 -11.32 13.98
CA ALA A 86 -7.46 -11.77 12.67
C ALA A 86 -8.51 -12.66 11.98
N GLY A 87 -8.64 -12.51 10.66
CA GLY A 87 -9.57 -13.30 9.86
C GLY A 87 -10.76 -12.51 9.33
N ASN A 88 -10.74 -11.18 9.33
CA ASN A 88 -11.83 -10.32 8.83
C ASN A 88 -12.22 -10.64 7.37
N ARG A 89 -11.24 -10.93 6.49
CA ARG A 89 -11.52 -11.40 5.12
C ARG A 89 -12.23 -12.76 5.10
N ARG A 90 -11.88 -13.69 6.00
CA ARG A 90 -12.54 -15.01 6.13
C ARG A 90 -13.96 -14.84 6.63
N LYS A 91 -14.20 -13.99 7.62
CA LYS A 91 -15.54 -13.63 8.08
C LYS A 91 -16.39 -13.09 6.93
N ARG A 92 -15.87 -12.10 6.18
CA ARG A 92 -16.58 -11.55 5.02
C ARG A 92 -16.88 -12.60 3.96
N ALA A 93 -15.95 -13.50 3.69
CA ALA A 93 -16.16 -14.58 2.76
C ALA A 93 -17.21 -15.61 3.26
N CYS A 94 -17.28 -15.87 4.57
CA CYS A 94 -18.36 -16.70 5.16
C CYS A 94 -19.74 -16.02 5.03
N GLU A 95 -19.82 -14.70 5.25
CA GLU A 95 -21.05 -13.92 5.02
C GLU A 95 -21.53 -14.06 3.56
N LEU A 96 -20.62 -13.84 2.59
CA LEU A 96 -20.91 -13.98 1.16
C LEU A 96 -21.19 -15.44 0.74
N ALA A 97 -20.70 -16.40 1.52
CA ALA A 97 -20.98 -17.83 1.34
C ALA A 97 -22.28 -18.26 2.00
N GLU A 98 -22.97 -17.37 2.74
CA GLU A 98 -24.18 -17.63 3.52
C GLU A 98 -23.98 -18.70 4.61
N LEU A 99 -22.78 -18.75 5.21
CA LEU A 99 -22.51 -19.62 6.34
C LEU A 99 -22.94 -18.96 7.64
N PRO A 100 -23.50 -19.70 8.61
CA PRO A 100 -23.95 -19.13 9.88
C PRO A 100 -22.81 -18.88 10.88
N THR A 101 -21.72 -19.64 10.78
CA THR A 101 -20.60 -19.65 11.73
C THR A 101 -19.26 -19.61 11.02
N MET A 102 -18.21 -19.35 11.79
CA MET A 102 -16.82 -19.45 11.37
C MET A 102 -15.97 -20.03 12.50
N PRO A 103 -15.01 -20.94 12.20
CA PRO A 103 -14.08 -21.43 13.23
C PRO A 103 -13.12 -20.33 13.68
N VAL A 104 -12.99 -20.15 14.99
CA VAL A 104 -12.19 -19.10 15.62
C VAL A 104 -11.44 -19.67 16.81
N ILE A 105 -10.19 -19.29 16.99
CA ILE A 105 -9.43 -19.49 18.22
C ILE A 105 -9.76 -18.32 19.14
N ILE A 106 -10.19 -18.61 20.35
CA ILE A 106 -10.44 -17.59 21.37
C ILE A 106 -9.23 -17.52 22.28
N ARG A 107 -8.63 -16.34 22.36
CA ARG A 107 -7.47 -16.09 23.23
C ARG A 107 -7.71 -14.83 24.06
N GLU A 108 -7.48 -14.92 25.35
CA GLU A 108 -7.47 -13.74 26.21
C GLU A 108 -6.19 -12.94 25.96
N MET A 109 -6.33 -11.66 25.70
CA MET A 109 -5.22 -10.74 25.48
C MET A 109 -5.64 -9.30 25.77
N ASP A 110 -4.67 -8.50 26.18
CA ASP A 110 -4.85 -7.05 26.34
C ASP A 110 -4.90 -6.32 24.97
N ASP A 111 -5.17 -5.01 24.99
CA ASP A 111 -5.32 -4.21 23.78
C ASP A 111 -4.02 -4.13 22.98
N ASP A 112 -2.88 -3.93 23.66
CA ASP A 112 -1.57 -3.86 23.00
C ASP A 112 -1.22 -5.19 22.29
N SER A 113 -1.47 -6.31 22.95
CA SER A 113 -1.25 -7.65 22.37
C SER A 113 -2.19 -7.90 21.17
N ALA A 114 -3.45 -7.46 21.27
CA ALA A 114 -4.42 -7.58 20.19
C ALA A 114 -4.00 -6.73 18.97
N ASP A 115 -3.53 -5.52 19.19
CA ASP A 115 -3.04 -4.63 18.13
C ASP A 115 -1.79 -5.20 17.43
N ILE A 116 -0.84 -5.76 18.19
CA ILE A 116 0.34 -6.41 17.63
C ILE A 116 -0.05 -7.62 16.79
N GLU A 117 -0.90 -8.51 17.29
CA GLU A 117 -1.36 -9.71 16.57
C GLU A 117 -2.15 -9.33 15.30
N MET A 118 -3.01 -8.30 15.38
CA MET A 118 -3.75 -7.79 14.23
C MET A 118 -2.79 -7.33 13.12
N VAL A 119 -1.77 -6.55 13.48
CA VAL A 119 -0.80 -6.05 12.51
C VAL A 119 0.06 -7.19 11.97
N ASP A 120 0.57 -8.08 12.82
CA ASP A 120 1.43 -9.19 12.42
C ASP A 120 0.72 -10.17 11.50
N SER A 121 -0.53 -10.50 11.77
CA SER A 121 -1.33 -11.38 10.90
C SER A 121 -1.48 -10.81 9.49
N ASN A 122 -1.53 -9.50 9.34
CA ASN A 122 -1.68 -8.84 8.04
C ASN A 122 -0.33 -8.58 7.36
N LEU A 123 0.75 -8.26 8.09
CA LEU A 123 2.08 -8.08 7.53
C LEU A 123 2.69 -9.42 7.08
N ASN A 124 2.59 -10.47 7.88
CA ASN A 124 3.12 -11.80 7.56
C ASN A 124 2.38 -12.45 6.38
N MET A 125 1.09 -12.15 6.18
CA MET A 125 0.36 -12.60 5.00
C MET A 125 0.90 -12.01 3.69
N VAL A 126 1.58 -10.88 3.73
CA VAL A 126 2.21 -10.28 2.52
C VAL A 126 3.42 -11.08 2.07
N GLU A 127 4.20 -11.64 3.00
CA GLU A 127 5.37 -12.47 2.66
C GLU A 127 5.01 -13.85 2.10
N SER A 128 3.93 -14.45 2.60
CA SER A 128 3.51 -15.81 2.19
C SER A 128 2.78 -15.86 0.84
N ILE A 129 2.31 -14.71 0.33
CA ILE A 129 1.52 -14.62 -0.92
C ILE A 129 2.21 -13.66 -1.91
N LEU A 130 3.47 -13.94 -2.22
CA LEU A 130 4.27 -13.17 -3.18
C LEU A 130 3.68 -13.04 -4.60
N GLU A 131 2.56 -13.70 -4.92
CA GLU A 131 1.98 -13.67 -6.27
C GLU A 131 0.53 -13.15 -6.37
N GLN A 132 -0.21 -12.90 -5.29
CA GLN A 132 -1.66 -12.61 -5.41
C GLN A 132 -2.23 -11.49 -4.55
N ARG A 133 -1.45 -10.79 -3.72
CA ARG A 133 -1.94 -9.56 -3.06
C ARG A 133 -1.39 -8.32 -3.73
N SER A 134 -2.32 -7.46 -4.11
CA SER A 134 -2.03 -6.04 -4.20
C SER A 134 -1.24 -5.63 -2.94
N THR A 135 -0.07 -5.05 -3.13
CA THR A 135 0.69 -4.42 -2.06
C THR A 135 -0.26 -3.61 -1.17
N LEU A 136 -0.12 -3.77 0.17
CA LEU A 136 -0.87 -2.94 1.12
C LEU A 136 -0.85 -1.48 0.70
N LEU A 137 -1.98 -0.80 0.85
CA LEU A 137 -2.07 0.63 0.61
C LEU A 137 -1.11 1.39 1.54
N TYR A 138 -0.66 2.56 1.12
CA TYR A 138 0.20 3.39 1.97
C TYR A 138 -0.51 3.81 3.27
N SER A 139 -1.82 4.07 3.21
CA SER A 139 -2.65 4.35 4.38
C SER A 139 -2.66 3.18 5.36
N GLU A 140 -2.90 1.97 4.88
CA GLU A 140 -2.94 0.75 5.69
C GLU A 140 -1.58 0.50 6.37
N ARG A 141 -0.48 0.63 5.62
CA ARG A 141 0.87 0.48 6.17
C ARG A 141 1.20 1.55 7.20
N ALA A 142 0.81 2.80 6.95
CA ALA A 142 1.09 3.92 7.84
C ALA A 142 0.40 3.72 9.20
N TRP A 143 -0.88 3.39 9.18
CA TRP A 143 -1.63 3.13 10.41
C TRP A 143 -1.20 1.84 11.11
N ALA A 144 -0.93 0.76 10.37
CA ALA A 144 -0.43 -0.49 10.94
C ALA A 144 0.91 -0.28 11.68
N TYR A 145 1.85 0.43 11.07
CA TYR A 145 3.14 0.71 11.70
C TYR A 145 2.99 1.62 12.92
N ARG A 146 2.10 2.60 12.88
CA ARG A 146 1.82 3.48 14.01
C ARG A 146 1.24 2.70 15.19
N VAL A 147 0.15 1.95 14.97
CA VAL A 147 -0.51 1.14 15.99
C VAL A 147 0.47 0.16 16.64
N LYS A 148 1.22 -0.59 15.83
CA LYS A 148 2.18 -1.55 16.37
C LYS A 148 3.31 -0.89 17.16
N LEU A 149 3.82 0.25 16.69
CA LEU A 149 4.87 0.98 17.39
C LEU A 149 4.35 1.51 18.75
N GLU A 150 3.12 2.03 18.80
CA GLU A 150 2.47 2.48 20.02
C GLU A 150 2.27 1.31 21.00
N ALA A 151 1.73 0.19 20.56
CA ALA A 151 1.52 -1.00 21.37
C ALA A 151 2.83 -1.57 21.94
N LEU A 152 3.88 -1.69 21.12
CA LEU A 152 5.20 -2.14 21.57
C LEU A 152 5.81 -1.19 22.62
N ASN A 153 5.55 0.11 22.52
CA ASN A 153 6.02 1.10 23.51
C ASN A 153 5.28 0.96 24.83
N HIS A 154 3.96 0.71 24.82
CA HIS A 154 3.14 0.50 26.02
C HIS A 154 3.55 -0.78 26.79
N GLN A 155 3.85 -1.86 26.09
CA GLN A 155 4.29 -3.13 26.72
C GLN A 155 5.64 -3.04 27.45
N GLY A 156 6.24 -1.85 27.55
CA GLY A 156 7.46 -1.63 28.31
C GLY A 156 8.71 -2.15 27.62
N VAL A 157 8.66 -2.39 26.31
CA VAL A 157 9.83 -2.51 25.45
C VAL A 157 10.62 -1.21 25.60
N LYS A 158 11.69 -1.25 26.37
CA LYS A 158 12.41 -0.06 26.82
C LYS A 158 12.92 0.78 25.67
N GLY A 159 12.19 1.87 25.40
CA GLY A 159 12.58 2.96 24.52
C GLY A 159 12.12 2.77 23.07
N GLU A 160 11.67 3.86 22.48
CA GLU A 160 11.20 3.97 21.09
C GLU A 160 12.16 3.36 20.04
N LYS A 161 13.46 3.37 20.35
CA LYS A 161 14.47 2.76 19.48
C LYS A 161 14.30 1.26 19.29
N LEU A 162 14.02 0.53 20.37
CA LEU A 162 13.89 -0.93 20.32
C LEU A 162 12.62 -1.34 19.60
N SER A 163 11.50 -0.64 19.81
CA SER A 163 10.23 -0.91 19.13
C SER A 163 10.33 -0.75 17.62
N VAL A 164 10.99 0.33 17.16
CA VAL A 164 11.21 0.55 15.73
C VAL A 164 12.22 -0.43 15.12
N GLU A 165 13.15 -0.96 15.92
CA GLU A 165 14.07 -2.01 15.48
C GLU A 165 13.35 -3.31 15.21
N ILE A 166 12.46 -3.74 16.11
CA ILE A 166 11.61 -4.92 15.92
C ILE A 166 10.81 -4.78 14.63
N LEU A 167 10.15 -3.63 14.44
CA LEU A 167 9.38 -3.38 13.23
C LEU A 167 10.24 -3.37 11.97
N ALA A 168 11.46 -2.81 12.03
CA ALA A 168 12.41 -2.78 10.93
C ALA A 168 12.88 -4.19 10.53
N GLU A 169 13.17 -5.04 11.49
CA GLU A 169 13.56 -6.44 11.26
C GLU A 169 12.42 -7.24 10.62
N GLN A 170 11.18 -7.05 11.10
CA GLN A 170 10.01 -7.77 10.58
C GLN A 170 9.62 -7.33 9.16
N THR A 171 9.77 -6.05 8.83
CA THR A 171 9.32 -5.51 7.53
C THR A 171 10.43 -5.42 6.51
N GLY A 172 11.69 -5.63 6.90
CA GLY A 172 12.86 -5.42 6.04
C GLY A 172 13.10 -3.95 5.67
N GLU A 173 12.39 -3.00 6.30
CA GLU A 173 12.51 -1.58 6.01
C GLU A 173 13.48 -0.88 6.96
N SER A 174 14.10 0.22 6.48
CA SER A 174 14.91 1.05 7.36
C SER A 174 14.05 1.82 8.37
N LYS A 175 14.58 2.07 9.58
CA LYS A 175 13.92 2.88 10.60
C LYS A 175 13.45 4.23 10.05
N SER A 176 14.27 4.89 9.23
CA SER A 176 13.92 6.16 8.59
C SER A 176 12.71 6.00 7.66
N GLN A 177 12.63 4.92 6.90
CA GLN A 177 11.49 4.67 6.01
C GLN A 177 10.21 4.39 6.80
N ILE A 178 10.29 3.66 7.91
CA ILE A 178 9.15 3.41 8.82
C ILE A 178 8.57 4.74 9.32
N PHE A 179 9.40 5.65 9.86
CA PHE A 179 8.92 6.94 10.33
C PHE A 179 8.34 7.81 9.20
N ARG A 180 8.89 7.74 8.00
CA ARG A 180 8.34 8.45 6.83
C ARG A 180 6.99 7.90 6.41
N ILE A 181 6.78 6.59 6.53
CA ILE A 181 5.48 5.96 6.26
C ILE A 181 4.48 6.36 7.35
N ILE A 182 4.85 6.26 8.62
CA ILE A 182 4.01 6.68 9.74
C ILE A 182 3.59 8.16 9.62
N ALA A 183 4.47 9.03 9.12
CA ALA A 183 4.13 10.44 8.92
C ALA A 183 2.90 10.66 8.01
N LEU A 184 2.55 9.71 7.15
CA LEU A 184 1.35 9.80 6.32
C LEU A 184 0.06 9.76 7.15
N THR A 185 0.07 9.25 8.38
CA THR A 185 -1.11 9.27 9.27
C THR A 185 -1.52 10.68 9.69
N GLU A 186 -0.63 11.67 9.52
CA GLU A 186 -0.92 13.08 9.78
C GLU A 186 -1.61 13.78 8.59
N LEU A 187 -1.76 13.09 7.45
CA LEU A 187 -2.50 13.62 6.31
C LEU A 187 -4.01 13.58 6.56
N ILE A 188 -4.71 14.58 6.03
CA ILE A 188 -6.17 14.53 5.94
C ILE A 188 -6.60 13.41 4.97
N PRO A 189 -7.80 12.81 5.16
CA PRO A 189 -8.28 11.70 4.33
C PRO A 189 -8.17 11.97 2.82
N ASP A 190 -8.55 13.15 2.36
CA ASP A 190 -8.50 13.53 0.94
C ASP A 190 -7.09 13.44 0.32
N LEU A 191 -6.04 13.73 1.07
CA LEU A 191 -4.66 13.59 0.60
C LEU A 191 -4.19 12.14 0.69
N LEU A 192 -4.56 11.44 1.74
CA LEU A 192 -4.20 10.05 1.94
C LEU A 192 -4.82 9.15 0.85
N ASP A 193 -6.10 9.35 0.54
CA ASP A 193 -6.80 8.70 -0.57
C ASP A 193 -6.12 8.94 -1.93
N LYS A 194 -5.60 10.16 -2.14
CA LYS A 194 -4.83 10.46 -3.36
C LYS A 194 -3.50 9.71 -3.42
N VAL A 195 -2.87 9.44 -2.27
CA VAL A 195 -1.65 8.61 -2.20
C VAL A 195 -1.98 7.17 -2.56
N ASP A 196 -3.02 6.61 -1.99
CA ASP A 196 -3.46 5.24 -2.24
C ASP A 196 -3.91 5.05 -3.69
N ALA A 197 -4.60 6.03 -4.25
CA ALA A 197 -4.99 6.06 -5.66
C ALA A 197 -3.82 6.36 -6.62
N LYS A 198 -2.57 6.49 -6.13
CA LYS A 198 -1.36 6.87 -6.90
C LYS A 198 -1.47 8.21 -7.64
N LYS A 199 -2.44 9.04 -7.24
CA LYS A 199 -2.61 10.41 -7.76
C LYS A 199 -1.64 11.40 -7.11
N LEU A 200 -1.17 11.13 -5.90
CA LEU A 200 -0.12 11.86 -5.21
C LEU A 200 1.03 10.89 -4.88
N ALA A 201 2.27 11.25 -5.21
CA ALA A 201 3.42 10.40 -4.93
C ALA A 201 3.79 10.44 -3.44
N PHE A 202 4.37 9.36 -2.91
CA PHE A 202 4.76 9.21 -1.52
C PHE A 202 5.67 10.35 -1.00
N ASN A 203 6.73 10.69 -1.74
CA ASN A 203 7.69 11.69 -1.28
C ASN A 203 7.08 13.10 -1.10
N PRO A 204 6.30 13.66 -2.05
CA PRO A 204 5.56 14.89 -1.81
C PRO A 204 4.56 14.77 -0.65
N ALA A 205 3.84 13.66 -0.54
CA ALA A 205 2.86 13.43 0.52
C ALA A 205 3.50 13.47 1.92
N GLU A 206 4.65 12.80 2.10
CA GLU A 206 5.42 12.85 3.35
C GLU A 206 5.85 14.28 3.70
N LYS A 207 6.17 15.13 2.71
CA LYS A 207 6.49 16.55 2.98
C LYS A 207 5.26 17.36 3.40
N LEU A 208 4.08 17.02 2.88
CA LEU A 208 2.83 17.69 3.22
C LEU A 208 2.28 17.27 4.59
N SER A 209 2.70 16.14 5.14
CA SER A 209 2.22 15.66 6.45
C SER A 209 2.55 16.60 7.61
N VAL A 210 3.55 17.48 7.47
CA VAL A 210 3.91 18.49 8.49
C VAL A 210 2.99 19.71 8.51
N LEU A 211 2.14 19.86 7.49
CA LEU A 211 1.20 20.96 7.40
C LEU A 211 0.01 20.74 8.34
N SER A 212 -0.56 21.81 8.87
CA SER A 212 -1.80 21.71 9.63
C SER A 212 -2.97 21.24 8.74
N ARG A 213 -4.02 20.70 9.34
CA ARG A 213 -5.21 20.23 8.61
C ARG A 213 -5.81 21.31 7.71
N THR A 214 -5.87 22.55 8.18
CA THR A 214 -6.35 23.69 7.39
C THR A 214 -5.47 24.00 6.20
N GLU A 215 -4.14 23.96 6.34
CA GLU A 215 -3.20 24.16 5.24
C GLU A 215 -3.27 23.02 4.23
N GLN A 216 -3.43 21.78 4.69
CA GLN A 216 -3.64 20.63 3.81
C GLN A 216 -4.93 20.75 3.00
N THR A 217 -6.02 21.26 3.60
CA THR A 217 -7.28 21.54 2.88
C THR A 217 -7.03 22.53 1.75
N VAL A 218 -6.31 23.63 2.03
CA VAL A 218 -5.94 24.59 0.98
C VAL A 218 -5.11 23.93 -0.13
N VAL A 219 -4.20 23.04 0.21
CA VAL A 219 -3.44 22.25 -0.80
C VAL A 219 -4.38 21.44 -1.69
N VAL A 220 -5.38 20.75 -1.11
CA VAL A 220 -6.39 20.00 -1.87
C VAL A 220 -7.18 20.90 -2.81
N ASP A 221 -7.62 22.07 -2.32
CA ASP A 221 -8.35 23.07 -3.12
C ASP A 221 -7.49 23.57 -4.30
N MET A 222 -6.20 23.82 -4.05
CA MET A 222 -5.27 24.25 -5.11
C MET A 222 -5.00 23.12 -6.12
N MET A 223 -4.90 21.87 -5.66
CA MET A 223 -4.81 20.73 -6.57
C MET A 223 -6.01 20.63 -7.50
N ALA A 224 -7.22 20.86 -6.97
CA ALA A 224 -8.45 20.87 -7.76
C ALA A 224 -8.52 22.09 -8.70
N LYS A 225 -8.21 23.30 -8.20
CA LYS A 225 -8.26 24.55 -8.94
C LYS A 225 -7.33 24.58 -10.15
N TYR A 226 -6.11 24.06 -9.99
CA TYR A 226 -5.07 24.07 -11.03
C TYR A 226 -4.94 22.75 -11.79
N ASP A 227 -5.81 21.77 -11.51
CA ASP A 227 -5.76 20.41 -12.07
C ASP A 227 -4.32 19.83 -12.04
N THR A 228 -3.67 19.96 -10.92
CA THR A 228 -2.25 19.57 -10.76
C THR A 228 -1.99 18.95 -9.41
N LYS A 229 -0.86 18.29 -9.29
CA LYS A 229 -0.37 17.73 -8.03
C LYS A 229 1.01 18.32 -7.70
N PRO A 230 1.31 18.57 -6.42
CA PRO A 230 2.62 19.12 -6.06
C PRO A 230 3.71 18.08 -6.36
N ASN A 231 4.78 18.55 -6.97
CA ASN A 231 6.01 17.76 -7.09
C ASN A 231 6.83 17.87 -5.80
N LEU A 232 7.93 17.09 -5.70
CA LEU A 232 8.77 17.06 -4.52
C LEU A 232 9.32 18.45 -4.15
N SER A 233 9.79 19.22 -5.14
CA SER A 233 10.34 20.57 -4.91
C SER A 233 9.30 21.54 -4.38
N GLN A 234 8.06 21.47 -4.88
CA GLN A 234 6.95 22.29 -4.38
C GLN A 234 6.57 21.89 -2.96
N ALA A 235 6.47 20.59 -2.68
CA ALA A 235 6.18 20.10 -1.33
C ALA A 235 7.29 20.47 -0.32
N ASP A 236 8.56 20.38 -0.71
CA ASP A 236 9.69 20.83 0.13
C ASP A 236 9.64 22.34 0.41
N ARG A 237 9.25 23.16 -0.58
CA ARG A 237 9.05 24.60 -0.37
C ARG A 237 7.93 24.88 0.63
N LEU A 238 6.80 24.21 0.50
CA LEU A 238 5.67 24.37 1.45
C LEU A 238 6.10 23.96 2.87
N LYS A 239 6.79 22.82 3.02
CA LYS A 239 7.35 22.38 4.29
C LYS A 239 8.30 23.42 4.88
N LYS A 240 9.23 23.96 4.10
CA LYS A 240 10.16 24.99 4.56
C LYS A 240 9.45 26.28 4.97
N MET A 241 8.49 26.76 4.17
CA MET A 241 7.68 27.94 4.52
C MET A 241 6.90 27.73 5.82
N LYS A 242 6.39 26.51 6.07
CA LYS A 242 5.75 26.13 7.33
C LYS A 242 6.72 26.23 8.49
N GLN A 243 7.93 25.67 8.36
CA GLN A 243 8.98 25.70 9.38
C GLN A 243 9.42 27.13 9.69
N ASP A 244 9.49 27.98 8.66
CA ASP A 244 9.85 29.40 8.79
C ASP A 244 8.69 30.28 9.32
N GLY A 245 7.50 29.71 9.57
CA GLY A 245 6.31 30.47 10.01
C GLY A 245 5.74 31.42 8.96
N LYS A 246 6.07 31.21 7.68
CA LYS A 246 5.70 32.09 6.55
C LYS A 246 4.61 31.51 5.65
N LEU A 247 4.11 30.31 5.96
CA LEU A 247 3.12 29.65 5.12
C LEU A 247 1.74 30.29 5.31
N THR A 248 1.21 30.83 4.22
CA THR A 248 -0.12 31.40 4.16
C THR A 248 -0.90 30.76 2.99
N PRO A 249 -2.23 30.82 2.95
CA PRO A 249 -3.00 30.34 1.80
C PRO A 249 -2.57 30.97 0.47
N ALA A 250 -2.19 32.25 0.48
CA ALA A 250 -1.70 32.94 -0.71
C ALA A 250 -0.34 32.39 -1.20
N GLU A 251 0.55 32.04 -0.28
CA GLU A 251 1.83 31.43 -0.64
C GLU A 251 1.65 30.00 -1.15
N ILE A 252 0.67 29.22 -0.60
CA ILE A 252 0.30 27.92 -1.14
C ILE A 252 -0.19 28.09 -2.59
N GLU A 253 -1.11 29.00 -2.84
CA GLU A 253 -1.63 29.27 -4.17
C GLU A 253 -0.51 29.67 -5.15
N LYS A 254 0.41 30.54 -4.73
CA LYS A 254 1.55 30.95 -5.55
C LYS A 254 2.42 29.77 -5.97
N VAL A 255 2.69 28.80 -5.09
CA VAL A 255 3.44 27.58 -5.41
C VAL A 255 2.73 26.74 -6.49
N PHE A 256 1.40 26.70 -6.48
CA PHE A 256 0.62 25.98 -7.49
C PHE A 256 0.45 26.75 -8.79
N SER A 257 0.34 28.09 -8.73
CA SER A 257 0.19 28.95 -9.90
C SER A 257 1.50 29.12 -10.69
N GLU A 258 2.65 28.76 -10.11
CA GLU A 258 3.91 28.75 -10.85
C GLU A 258 3.79 27.78 -12.03
N ILE A 259 3.49 28.36 -13.19
CA ILE A 259 3.51 27.62 -14.46
C ILE A 259 4.89 26.96 -14.54
N LYS A 260 4.91 25.62 -14.60
CA LYS A 260 6.12 24.93 -15.05
C LYS A 260 6.49 25.60 -16.36
N LYS A 261 7.52 26.46 -16.39
CA LYS A 261 8.23 26.70 -17.63
C LYS A 261 8.45 25.31 -18.19
N PRO A 262 8.00 25.02 -19.42
CA PRO A 262 8.29 23.72 -19.99
C PRO A 262 9.78 23.55 -19.76
N THR A 263 10.17 22.69 -18.83
CA THR A 263 11.52 22.19 -18.82
C THR A 263 11.64 21.68 -20.22
N ASN A 264 12.44 22.33 -21.04
CA ASN A 264 12.97 21.75 -22.25
C ASN A 264 13.69 20.49 -21.75
N ILE A 265 12.90 19.47 -21.46
CA ILE A 265 13.40 18.11 -21.40
C ILE A 265 13.73 17.88 -22.85
N GLU A 266 14.93 18.26 -23.18
CA GLU A 266 15.53 17.83 -24.40
C GLU A 266 15.35 16.31 -24.42
N PRO A 267 14.63 15.75 -25.37
CA PRO A 267 14.55 14.30 -25.51
C PRO A 267 15.98 13.81 -25.55
N THR A 268 16.42 13.12 -24.50
CA THR A 268 17.78 12.59 -24.29
C THR A 268 18.24 11.69 -25.45
N GLY A 269 17.35 11.41 -26.42
CA GLY A 269 17.63 10.59 -27.59
C GLY A 269 18.51 11.24 -28.67
N VAL A 270 18.32 12.54 -28.95
CA VAL A 270 19.01 13.16 -30.11
C VAL A 270 20.47 13.48 -29.79
N THR A 271 20.79 13.82 -28.53
CA THR A 271 22.18 14.07 -28.09
C THR A 271 23.08 12.85 -28.24
N LYS A 272 22.52 11.64 -28.09
CA LYS A 272 23.25 10.38 -28.28
C LYS A 272 23.73 10.19 -29.71
N TYR A 273 23.05 10.78 -30.68
CA TYR A 273 23.35 10.65 -32.11
C TYR A 273 24.16 11.82 -32.66
N ARG A 274 24.48 12.85 -31.80
CA ARG A 274 25.22 14.05 -32.21
C ARG A 274 26.50 13.74 -32.98
N LYS A 275 27.23 12.71 -32.60
CA LYS A 275 28.48 12.27 -33.23
C LYS A 275 28.34 11.84 -34.70
N PHE A 276 27.12 11.60 -35.16
CA PHE A 276 26.85 11.19 -36.56
C PHE A 276 26.43 12.34 -37.46
N PHE A 277 26.33 13.57 -36.94
CA PHE A 277 25.91 14.75 -37.65
C PHE A 277 27.01 15.82 -37.71
N PRO A 278 27.06 16.65 -38.74
CA PRO A 278 27.97 17.80 -38.82
C PRO A 278 27.80 18.72 -37.61
N SER A 279 28.88 19.42 -37.23
CA SER A 279 28.92 20.28 -36.03
C SER A 279 27.96 21.50 -36.11
N ASP A 280 27.60 21.89 -37.29
CA ASP A 280 26.68 23.02 -37.60
C ASP A 280 25.20 22.63 -37.59
N TYR A 281 24.89 21.33 -37.54
CA TYR A 281 23.50 20.86 -37.53
C TYR A 281 22.82 21.23 -36.21
N SER A 282 21.72 21.97 -36.34
CA SER A 282 20.80 22.20 -35.23
C SER A 282 20.08 20.93 -34.86
N ARG A 283 19.58 20.85 -33.64
CA ARG A 283 18.81 19.71 -33.13
C ARG A 283 17.58 19.41 -34.00
N LYS A 284 16.85 20.45 -34.42
CA LYS A 284 15.72 20.30 -35.32
C LYS A 284 16.08 19.66 -36.66
N GLN A 285 17.25 20.01 -37.21
CA GLN A 285 17.74 19.41 -38.46
C GLN A 285 18.15 17.94 -38.25
N MET A 286 18.79 17.61 -37.11
CA MET A 286 19.11 16.21 -36.78
C MET A 286 17.86 15.35 -36.64
N GLU A 287 16.85 15.87 -35.95
CA GLU A 287 15.57 15.19 -35.75
C GLU A 287 14.82 14.96 -37.08
N ALA A 288 14.80 15.96 -37.96
CA ALA A 288 14.20 15.83 -39.28
C ALA A 288 14.88 14.73 -40.11
N VAL A 289 16.21 14.64 -40.11
CA VAL A 289 16.95 13.59 -40.80
C VAL A 289 16.64 12.20 -40.19
N ILE A 290 16.62 12.08 -38.88
CA ILE A 290 16.29 10.81 -38.22
C ILE A 290 14.88 10.37 -38.55
N VAL A 291 13.90 11.27 -38.50
CA VAL A 291 12.49 10.96 -38.85
C VAL A 291 12.39 10.54 -40.32
N LYS A 292 13.07 11.24 -41.21
CA LYS A 292 13.09 10.88 -42.67
C LYS A 292 13.63 9.46 -42.85
N LEU A 293 14.80 9.16 -42.31
CA LEU A 293 15.44 7.84 -42.43
C LEU A 293 14.58 6.71 -41.83
N LEU A 294 13.95 6.95 -40.68
CA LEU A 294 13.07 5.95 -40.05
C LEU A 294 11.78 5.75 -40.86
N THR A 295 11.26 6.80 -41.51
CA THR A 295 10.08 6.72 -42.40
C THR A 295 10.40 5.91 -43.66
N GLU A 296 11.54 6.19 -44.27
CA GLU A 296 12.03 5.47 -45.46
C GLU A 296 12.31 3.99 -45.14
N TRP A 297 12.96 3.73 -43.99
CA TRP A 297 13.21 2.37 -43.50
C TRP A 297 11.92 1.60 -43.24
N LYS A 298 10.92 2.23 -42.61
CA LYS A 298 9.60 1.62 -42.37
C LYS A 298 8.86 1.31 -43.66
N ALA A 299 8.94 2.21 -44.65
CA ALA A 299 8.34 1.99 -45.96
C ALA A 299 9.03 0.87 -46.75
N GLY A 300 10.36 0.72 -46.62
CA GLY A 300 11.12 -0.36 -47.23
C GLY A 300 11.06 -1.72 -46.48
N ALA A 301 10.68 -1.72 -45.22
CA ALA A 301 10.50 -2.94 -44.44
C ALA A 301 9.08 -3.57 -44.56
N ALA A 302 8.20 -2.94 -45.35
CA ALA A 302 6.84 -3.42 -45.60
C ALA A 302 6.71 -4.22 -46.94
N VAL A 303 7.83 -4.75 -47.46
CA VAL A 303 7.87 -5.67 -48.59
C VAL A 303 8.26 -7.08 -48.12
#